data_4b8a46708d88004eafb7ca67591ecb4a
#
_entry.id   4b8a46708d88004eafb7ca67591ecb4a
#
_cell.length_a   1.000
_cell.length_b   1.000
_cell.length_c   1.000
_cell.angle_alpha   90.00
_cell.angle_beta   90.00
_cell.angle_gamma   90.00
#
_symmetry.space_group_name_H-M   'P 1'
#
loop_
_entity.id
_entity.type
_entity.pdbx_description
1 polymer ?
#
loop_
_entity_poly.entity_id
_entity_poly.type
_entity_poly.pdbx_seq_one_letter_code
_entity_poly.pdbx_strand_id
1 'polypeptide(L)'
;MTESITDHALVARAGALSSSARLESGPDRVLLQTDQVRVLSIDLEPGRELPPHRPETNLVLAVLDGMGQLLVDNEIRPVRTGDLAVVRAGVARGLRCLEGRLLALAVVTPPPGPDDHRTTDGLAWPDEPVADDPADVIRAEHRGLMAGVADLGRLAGVAGTLDPAQLSLELEATVRFLRDELLPHAAAEERLVYPAVEGVLRARGGATNSMALDHRRIEALATDLAHAAAARNADRTDAARLLQALSAVVSLHFDKEEEDYLPQLGRLGAAEREVLVAALRGHHKAEGD
;
A
#
# COMPACT_ATOMS: atom_id res chain seq x y z
N MET A 1 28.66 -3.41 7.66
CA MET A 1 28.81 -4.86 7.88
C MET A 1 28.74 -5.52 6.53
N THR A 2 29.77 -6.26 6.18
CA THR A 2 30.05 -6.83 4.87
C THR A 2 29.03 -7.91 4.50
N GLU A 3 28.51 -7.83 3.26
CA GLU A 3 27.82 -8.94 2.61
C GLU A 3 28.78 -10.13 2.56
N SER A 4 28.40 -11.27 3.11
CA SER A 4 29.18 -12.50 2.99
C SER A 4 28.60 -13.29 1.81
N ILE A 5 29.30 -13.28 0.69
CA ILE A 5 29.01 -14.15 -0.44
C ILE A 5 29.96 -15.35 -0.31
N THR A 6 29.39 -16.52 -0.11
CA THR A 6 30.10 -17.79 -0.27
C THR A 6 29.62 -18.45 -1.56
N ASP A 7 30.40 -19.41 -2.13
CA ASP A 7 29.99 -20.14 -3.35
C ASP A 7 28.61 -20.83 -3.23
N HIS A 8 28.03 -20.90 -2.03
CA HIS A 8 26.82 -21.65 -1.76
C HIS A 8 25.68 -20.85 -1.10
N ALA A 9 25.94 -19.62 -0.63
CA ALA A 9 24.90 -18.82 0.05
C ALA A 9 25.17 -17.32 -0.04
N LEU A 10 24.09 -16.54 -0.23
CA LEU A 10 24.04 -15.09 -0.06
C LEU A 10 23.21 -14.79 1.19
N VAL A 11 23.81 -14.10 2.16
CA VAL A 11 23.09 -13.56 3.32
C VAL A 11 23.26 -12.05 3.35
N ALA A 12 22.19 -11.32 3.14
CA ALA A 12 22.17 -9.86 3.17
C ALA A 12 21.01 -9.34 4.03
N ARG A 13 21.19 -8.21 4.72
CA ARG A 13 20.10 -7.51 5.38
C ARG A 13 19.42 -6.57 4.40
N ALA A 14 18.10 -6.41 4.50
CA ALA A 14 17.32 -5.54 3.63
C ALA A 14 17.91 -4.11 3.52
N GLY A 15 18.33 -3.52 4.64
CA GLY A 15 18.97 -2.20 4.64
C GLY A 15 20.33 -2.12 3.94
N ALA A 16 21.04 -3.25 3.74
CA ALA A 16 22.28 -3.30 3.00
C ALA A 16 22.05 -3.38 1.49
N LEU A 17 20.88 -3.82 1.04
CA LEU A 17 20.50 -3.89 -0.38
C LEU A 17 20.31 -2.51 -1.00
N SER A 18 20.05 -1.50 -0.19
CA SER A 18 19.83 -0.10 -0.60
C SER A 18 21.10 0.76 -0.60
N SER A 19 22.16 0.37 0.13
CA SER A 19 23.28 1.26 0.45
C SER A 19 24.50 1.12 -0.42
N SER A 20 24.58 0.13 -1.29
CA SER A 20 25.79 -0.11 -2.09
C SER A 20 25.71 0.54 -3.45
N ALA A 21 26.56 1.54 -3.61
CA ALA A 21 27.05 2.14 -4.85
C ALA A 21 26.08 2.06 -6.05
N ARG A 22 25.47 3.20 -6.36
CA ARG A 22 24.83 3.46 -7.65
C ARG A 22 25.75 2.99 -8.77
N LEU A 23 25.44 1.84 -9.33
CA LEU A 23 26.04 1.41 -10.57
C LEU A 23 25.24 2.01 -11.73
N GLU A 24 25.94 2.45 -12.75
CA GLU A 24 25.49 3.27 -13.88
C GLU A 24 24.45 2.62 -14.82
N SER A 25 23.73 1.56 -14.43
CA SER A 25 22.96 0.75 -15.38
C SER A 25 21.54 0.35 -14.98
N GLY A 26 20.79 1.16 -14.22
CA GLY A 26 19.36 0.91 -14.03
C GLY A 26 18.90 0.75 -12.58
N PRO A 27 17.56 0.61 -12.36
CA PRO A 27 16.98 0.52 -11.04
C PRO A 27 17.08 -0.86 -10.37
N ASP A 28 17.63 -1.85 -11.07
CA ASP A 28 17.77 -3.24 -10.62
C ASP A 28 19.22 -3.67 -10.50
N ARG A 29 19.51 -4.43 -9.45
CA ARG A 29 20.84 -5.01 -9.20
C ARG A 29 20.72 -6.51 -9.06
N VAL A 30 21.48 -7.25 -9.87
CA VAL A 30 21.59 -8.71 -9.74
C VAL A 30 22.38 -9.06 -8.47
N LEU A 31 21.75 -9.80 -7.56
CA LEU A 31 22.35 -10.32 -6.33
C LEU A 31 22.90 -11.73 -6.51
N LEU A 32 22.16 -12.55 -7.26
CA LEU A 32 22.51 -13.92 -7.57
C LEU A 32 21.98 -14.30 -8.95
N GLN A 33 22.77 -15.04 -9.71
CA GLN A 33 22.30 -15.67 -10.94
C GLN A 33 22.89 -17.07 -11.08
N THR A 34 22.01 -18.02 -11.36
CA THR A 34 22.35 -19.41 -11.73
C THR A 34 21.68 -19.71 -13.08
N ASP A 35 21.79 -20.95 -13.54
CA ASP A 35 21.06 -21.46 -14.71
C ASP A 35 19.54 -21.61 -14.48
N GLN A 36 19.09 -21.58 -13.22
CA GLN A 36 17.69 -21.81 -12.83
C GLN A 36 16.99 -20.57 -12.27
N VAL A 37 17.74 -19.66 -11.67
CA VAL A 37 17.15 -18.53 -10.94
C VAL A 37 18.04 -17.28 -11.04
N ARG A 38 17.38 -16.11 -11.12
CA ARG A 38 18.00 -14.81 -10.92
C ARG A 38 17.32 -14.11 -9.74
N VAL A 39 18.12 -13.59 -8.82
CA VAL A 39 17.66 -12.78 -7.68
C VAL A 39 18.13 -11.35 -7.88
N LEU A 40 17.20 -10.42 -7.79
CA LEU A 40 17.41 -8.99 -8.02
C LEU A 40 17.01 -8.19 -6.78
N SER A 41 17.75 -7.15 -6.47
CA SER A 41 17.26 -6.03 -5.67
C SER A 41 16.75 -4.95 -6.61
N ILE A 42 15.55 -4.48 -6.41
CA ILE A 42 14.92 -3.39 -7.16
C ILE A 42 14.78 -2.21 -6.20
N ASP A 43 15.31 -1.05 -6.60
CA ASP A 43 15.31 0.18 -5.80
C ASP A 43 14.81 1.32 -6.69
N LEU A 44 13.56 1.71 -6.49
CA LEU A 44 12.90 2.75 -7.28
C LEU A 44 12.74 4.02 -6.45
N GLU A 45 13.27 5.12 -6.98
CA GLU A 45 12.98 6.46 -6.51
C GLU A 45 11.62 6.95 -7.04
N PRO A 46 11.02 8.02 -6.48
CA PRO A 46 9.76 8.58 -6.97
C PRO A 46 9.79 8.86 -8.47
N GLY A 47 8.73 8.47 -9.17
CA GLY A 47 8.61 8.62 -10.63
C GLY A 47 9.45 7.64 -11.44
N ARG A 48 10.17 6.70 -10.81
CA ARG A 48 10.92 5.66 -11.51
C ARG A 48 10.09 4.40 -11.66
N GLU A 49 10.35 3.66 -12.73
CA GLU A 49 9.65 2.42 -13.02
C GLU A 49 10.51 1.37 -13.70
N LEU A 50 10.09 0.12 -13.54
CA LEU A 50 10.36 -0.98 -14.45
C LEU A 50 9.16 -1.03 -15.40
N PRO A 51 9.33 -0.67 -16.68
CA PRO A 51 8.20 -0.52 -17.60
C PRO A 51 7.45 -1.83 -17.81
N PRO A 52 6.18 -1.78 -18.23
CA PRO A 52 5.41 -2.96 -18.55
C PRO A 52 6.09 -3.83 -19.60
N HIS A 53 6.21 -5.13 -19.32
CA HIS A 53 6.79 -6.14 -20.21
C HIS A 53 6.14 -7.50 -19.96
N ARG A 54 6.25 -8.42 -20.91
CA ARG A 54 5.63 -9.77 -20.85
C ARG A 54 6.70 -10.84 -20.99
N PRO A 55 7.42 -11.19 -19.92
CA PRO A 55 8.49 -12.18 -19.99
C PRO A 55 7.97 -13.61 -19.83
N GLU A 56 8.67 -14.56 -20.41
CA GLU A 56 8.42 -15.99 -20.24
C GLU A 56 9.02 -16.55 -18.94
N THR A 57 8.97 -15.77 -17.87
CA THR A 57 9.55 -16.09 -16.56
C THR A 57 8.55 -15.85 -15.44
N ASN A 58 8.57 -16.71 -14.42
CA ASN A 58 7.83 -16.46 -13.20
C ASN A 58 8.56 -15.41 -12.34
N LEU A 59 7.81 -14.62 -11.61
CA LEU A 59 8.31 -13.63 -10.66
C LEU A 59 7.75 -13.92 -9.27
N VAL A 60 8.63 -13.92 -8.27
CA VAL A 60 8.25 -13.71 -6.87
C VAL A 60 8.83 -12.37 -6.46
N LEU A 61 7.99 -11.44 -6.04
CA LEU A 61 8.36 -10.09 -5.60
C LEU A 61 8.03 -9.96 -4.11
N ALA A 62 9.00 -9.56 -3.31
CA ALA A 62 8.79 -9.20 -1.89
C ALA A 62 9.14 -7.73 -1.70
N VAL A 63 8.20 -6.92 -1.22
CA VAL A 63 8.45 -5.52 -0.90
C VAL A 63 9.10 -5.44 0.47
N LEU A 64 10.33 -4.91 0.51
CA LEU A 64 11.15 -4.82 1.71
C LEU A 64 10.99 -3.48 2.43
N ASP A 65 10.75 -2.41 1.66
CA ASP A 65 10.56 -1.06 2.21
C ASP A 65 9.82 -0.17 1.21
N GLY A 66 8.97 0.72 1.71
CA GLY A 66 8.21 1.69 0.92
C GLY A 66 6.96 1.13 0.26
N MET A 67 6.48 1.85 -0.75
CA MET A 67 5.26 1.53 -1.48
C MET A 67 5.39 1.79 -2.98
N GLY A 68 4.52 1.16 -3.77
CA GLY A 68 4.49 1.33 -5.21
C GLY A 68 3.28 0.68 -5.85
N GLN A 69 3.33 0.52 -7.15
CA GLN A 69 2.29 -0.13 -7.92
C GLN A 69 2.87 -1.24 -8.78
N LEU A 70 2.28 -2.41 -8.69
CA LEU A 70 2.57 -3.58 -9.52
C LEU A 70 1.48 -3.71 -10.60
N LEU A 71 1.88 -3.65 -11.86
CA LEU A 71 1.00 -4.01 -12.98
C LEU A 71 1.00 -5.53 -13.14
N VAL A 72 -0.19 -6.13 -13.24
CA VAL A 72 -0.40 -7.54 -13.58
C VAL A 72 -1.46 -7.61 -14.67
N ASP A 73 -1.08 -7.95 -15.89
CA ASP A 73 -1.86 -7.79 -17.12
C ASP A 73 -2.34 -6.33 -17.31
N ASN A 74 -3.61 -6.05 -17.10
CA ASN A 74 -4.21 -4.72 -17.21
C ASN A 74 -4.68 -4.16 -15.85
N GLU A 75 -4.33 -4.84 -14.75
CA GLU A 75 -4.71 -4.39 -13.41
C GLU A 75 -3.52 -3.78 -12.68
N ILE A 76 -3.71 -2.59 -12.15
CA ILE A 76 -2.77 -1.95 -11.24
C ILE A 76 -3.11 -2.38 -9.82
N ARG A 77 -2.12 -2.90 -9.11
CA ARG A 77 -2.23 -3.34 -7.72
C ARG A 77 -1.25 -2.54 -6.86
N PRO A 78 -1.72 -1.83 -5.83
CA PRO A 78 -0.82 -1.21 -4.87
C PRO A 78 -0.02 -2.30 -4.15
N VAL A 79 1.25 -2.02 -3.88
CA VAL A 79 2.15 -2.89 -3.11
C VAL A 79 2.93 -2.04 -2.11
N ARG A 80 3.19 -2.61 -0.93
CA ARG A 80 3.88 -1.93 0.17
C ARG A 80 4.76 -2.89 0.96
N THR A 81 5.51 -2.35 1.90
CA THR A 81 6.38 -3.11 2.81
C THR A 81 5.66 -4.32 3.40
N GLY A 82 6.26 -5.51 3.21
CA GLY A 82 5.73 -6.79 3.69
C GLY A 82 4.90 -7.56 2.65
N ASP A 83 4.50 -6.93 1.54
CA ASP A 83 3.74 -7.61 0.50
C ASP A 83 4.60 -8.61 -0.27
N LEU A 84 3.97 -9.73 -0.64
CA LEU A 84 4.52 -10.77 -1.50
C LEU A 84 3.60 -10.97 -2.71
N ALA A 85 4.15 -10.78 -3.90
CA ALA A 85 3.44 -11.05 -5.15
C ALA A 85 4.08 -12.21 -5.91
N VAL A 86 3.26 -13.05 -6.54
CA VAL A 86 3.70 -14.11 -7.44
C VAL A 86 3.02 -13.92 -8.78
N VAL A 87 3.82 -13.67 -9.84
CA VAL A 87 3.34 -13.46 -11.20
C VAL A 87 3.89 -14.56 -12.10
N ARG A 88 3.00 -15.21 -12.85
CA ARG A 88 3.38 -16.33 -13.74
C ARG A 88 4.08 -15.85 -15.00
N ALA A 89 4.82 -16.76 -15.63
CA ALA A 89 5.37 -16.58 -16.98
C ALA A 89 4.27 -16.22 -17.99
N GLY A 90 4.59 -15.38 -18.98
CA GLY A 90 3.66 -14.95 -20.02
C GLY A 90 2.64 -13.90 -19.58
N VAL A 91 2.63 -13.50 -18.30
CA VAL A 91 1.76 -12.44 -17.77
C VAL A 91 2.49 -11.09 -17.85
N ALA A 92 1.81 -10.07 -18.39
CA ALA A 92 2.36 -8.71 -18.44
C ALA A 92 2.54 -8.18 -17.02
N ARG A 93 3.67 -7.52 -16.77
CA ARG A 93 4.00 -6.96 -15.46
C ARG A 93 4.87 -5.72 -15.58
N GLY A 94 4.71 -4.81 -14.65
CA GLY A 94 5.53 -3.61 -14.47
C GLY A 94 5.55 -3.24 -12.99
N LEU A 95 6.53 -2.47 -12.56
CA LEU A 95 6.63 -1.99 -11.19
C LEU A 95 6.98 -0.50 -11.21
N ARG A 96 6.25 0.34 -10.50
CA ARG A 96 6.56 1.76 -10.42
C ARG A 96 6.46 2.29 -8.99
N CYS A 97 7.26 3.29 -8.69
CA CYS A 97 7.18 4.09 -7.48
C CYS A 97 6.63 5.47 -7.83
N LEU A 98 5.50 5.85 -7.26
CA LEU A 98 4.90 7.17 -7.49
C LEU A 98 5.44 8.19 -6.49
N GLU A 99 5.56 7.81 -5.22
CA GLU A 99 5.95 8.65 -4.10
C GLU A 99 6.89 7.90 -3.16
N GLY A 100 7.70 8.64 -2.40
CA GLY A 100 8.61 8.05 -1.44
C GLY A 100 9.71 7.21 -2.10
N ARG A 101 9.79 5.94 -1.80
CA ARG A 101 10.76 4.96 -2.30
C ARG A 101 10.12 3.58 -2.34
N LEU A 102 10.56 2.73 -3.24
CA LEU A 102 10.17 1.33 -3.26
C LEU A 102 11.43 0.45 -3.34
N LEU A 103 11.71 -0.30 -2.28
CA LEU A 103 12.74 -1.32 -2.25
C LEU A 103 12.08 -2.70 -2.27
N ALA A 104 12.44 -3.52 -3.25
CA ALA A 104 11.90 -4.87 -3.38
C ALA A 104 12.99 -5.90 -3.70
N LEU A 105 12.75 -7.15 -3.32
CA LEU A 105 13.49 -8.31 -3.75
C LEU A 105 12.67 -9.06 -4.81
N ALA A 106 13.27 -9.33 -5.95
CA ALA A 106 12.66 -10.11 -7.01
C ALA A 106 13.42 -11.42 -7.23
N VAL A 107 12.68 -12.52 -7.30
CA VAL A 107 13.19 -13.82 -7.71
C VAL A 107 12.54 -14.19 -9.03
N VAL A 108 13.34 -14.39 -10.06
CA VAL A 108 12.89 -14.66 -11.42
C VAL A 108 13.38 -16.06 -11.87
N THR A 109 12.46 -16.89 -12.36
CA THR A 109 12.75 -18.28 -12.78
C THR A 109 11.93 -18.71 -14.00
N PRO A 110 12.54 -19.30 -15.04
CA PRO A 110 13.99 -19.35 -15.28
C PRO A 110 14.60 -17.95 -15.38
N PRO A 111 15.93 -17.79 -15.34
CA PRO A 111 16.58 -16.50 -15.59
C PRO A 111 16.16 -15.96 -16.96
N PRO A 112 15.81 -14.67 -17.10
CA PRO A 112 15.41 -14.10 -18.37
C PRO A 112 16.57 -14.15 -19.37
N GLY A 113 16.26 -14.51 -20.61
CA GLY A 113 17.17 -14.42 -21.74
C GLY A 113 17.43 -12.96 -22.17
N PRO A 114 18.37 -12.74 -23.11
CA PRO A 114 18.67 -11.41 -23.60
C PRO A 114 17.49 -10.68 -24.27
N ASP A 115 16.51 -11.43 -24.75
CA ASP A 115 15.35 -10.92 -25.48
C ASP A 115 14.07 -10.79 -24.61
N ASP A 116 14.06 -11.35 -23.40
CA ASP A 116 12.87 -11.34 -22.52
C ASP A 116 12.43 -9.93 -22.09
N HIS A 117 13.34 -8.97 -22.11
CA HIS A 117 13.04 -7.56 -21.81
C HIS A 117 12.58 -6.75 -23.03
N ARG A 118 12.59 -7.34 -24.22
CA ARG A 118 12.24 -6.66 -25.47
C ARG A 118 10.77 -6.76 -25.85
N THR A 119 9.99 -7.60 -25.15
CA THR A 119 8.55 -7.76 -25.39
C THR A 119 7.74 -6.64 -24.76
N THR A 120 8.13 -5.37 -25.02
CA THR A 120 7.41 -4.18 -24.56
C THR A 120 6.46 -3.62 -25.63
N ASP A 121 6.46 -4.18 -26.85
CA ASP A 121 5.69 -3.66 -27.97
C ASP A 121 4.19 -3.61 -27.65
N GLY A 122 3.68 -2.39 -27.50
CA GLY A 122 2.27 -2.12 -27.22
C GLY A 122 1.83 -2.30 -25.76
N LEU A 123 2.75 -2.60 -24.84
CA LEU A 123 2.44 -2.62 -23.41
C LEU A 123 2.70 -1.24 -22.80
N ALA A 124 1.68 -0.69 -22.17
CA ALA A 124 1.75 0.56 -21.42
C ALA A 124 1.09 0.36 -20.06
N TRP A 125 1.39 1.22 -19.12
CA TRP A 125 0.53 1.33 -17.96
C TRP A 125 -0.87 1.67 -18.43
N PRO A 126 -1.91 0.99 -17.92
CA PRO A 126 -3.27 1.42 -18.16
C PRO A 126 -3.40 2.90 -17.79
N ASP A 127 -4.11 3.67 -18.60
CA ASP A 127 -4.51 5.00 -18.18
C ASP A 127 -5.26 4.82 -16.86
N GLU A 128 -4.71 5.40 -15.78
CA GLU A 128 -5.50 5.50 -14.56
C GLU A 128 -6.75 6.29 -14.94
N PRO A 129 -7.95 5.74 -14.71
CA PRO A 129 -9.15 6.51 -14.95
C PRO A 129 -8.97 7.82 -14.20
N VAL A 130 -8.90 8.93 -14.94
CA VAL A 130 -8.87 10.24 -14.32
C VAL A 130 -10.21 10.37 -13.63
N ALA A 131 -10.22 10.16 -12.32
CA ALA A 131 -11.44 10.21 -11.54
C ALA A 131 -11.97 11.65 -11.61
N ASP A 132 -12.96 11.88 -12.47
CA ASP A 132 -13.67 13.16 -12.57
C ASP A 132 -14.74 13.26 -11.49
N ASP A 133 -15.06 12.15 -10.81
CA ASP A 133 -15.98 12.08 -9.70
C ASP A 133 -15.20 11.97 -8.38
N PRO A 134 -15.44 12.87 -7.41
CA PRO A 134 -14.77 12.78 -6.10
C PRO A 134 -15.05 11.45 -5.38
N ALA A 135 -16.18 10.79 -5.62
CA ALA A 135 -16.44 9.46 -5.09
C ALA A 135 -15.45 8.41 -5.63
N ASP A 136 -15.04 8.51 -6.91
CA ASP A 136 -14.09 7.56 -7.48
C ASP A 136 -12.67 7.78 -6.95
N VAL A 137 -12.30 9.03 -6.62
CA VAL A 137 -11.04 9.33 -5.93
C VAL A 137 -11.00 8.61 -4.60
N ILE A 138 -12.03 8.79 -3.76
CA ILE A 138 -12.10 8.19 -2.43
C ILE A 138 -12.17 6.66 -2.52
N ARG A 139 -12.95 6.09 -3.46
CA ARG A 139 -12.95 4.64 -3.69
C ARG A 139 -11.60 4.08 -4.09
N ALA A 140 -10.79 4.85 -4.82
CA ALA A 140 -9.42 4.44 -5.16
C ALA A 140 -8.55 4.39 -3.91
N GLU A 141 -8.68 5.36 -2.99
CA GLU A 141 -8.00 5.38 -1.71
C GLU A 141 -8.43 4.21 -0.81
N HIS A 142 -9.74 3.96 -0.68
CA HIS A 142 -10.26 2.81 0.07
C HIS A 142 -9.67 1.49 -0.45
N ARG A 143 -9.63 1.28 -1.77
CA ARG A 143 -8.98 0.09 -2.34
C ARG A 143 -7.51 -0.04 -1.94
N GLY A 144 -6.79 1.07 -1.86
CA GLY A 144 -5.40 1.10 -1.38
C GLY A 144 -5.28 0.68 0.08
N LEU A 145 -6.18 1.18 0.93
CA LEU A 145 -6.18 0.92 2.37
C LEU A 145 -6.68 -0.48 2.75
N MET A 146 -7.54 -1.10 1.92
CA MET A 146 -8.19 -2.38 2.26
C MET A 146 -7.22 -3.53 2.56
N ALA A 147 -6.04 -3.56 1.96
CA ALA A 147 -5.03 -4.56 2.28
C ALA A 147 -4.58 -4.44 3.75
N GLY A 148 -4.29 -3.19 4.21
CA GLY A 148 -3.95 -2.93 5.62
C GLY A 148 -5.09 -3.22 6.58
N VAL A 149 -6.32 -2.91 6.19
CA VAL A 149 -7.50 -3.24 7.01
C VAL A 149 -7.68 -4.76 7.14
N ALA A 150 -7.49 -5.52 6.07
CA ALA A 150 -7.52 -6.98 6.11
C ALA A 150 -6.41 -7.54 7.01
N ASP A 151 -5.22 -6.94 6.99
CA ASP A 151 -4.10 -7.33 7.86
C ASP A 151 -4.39 -7.11 9.35
N LEU A 152 -5.17 -6.10 9.73
CA LEU A 152 -5.63 -5.94 11.13
C LEU A 152 -6.38 -7.20 11.60
N GLY A 153 -7.35 -7.67 10.81
CA GLY A 153 -8.13 -8.87 11.14
C GLY A 153 -7.29 -10.15 11.12
N ARG A 154 -6.40 -10.28 10.16
CA ARG A 154 -5.46 -11.40 10.06
C ARG A 154 -4.54 -11.46 11.29
N LEU A 155 -3.91 -10.35 11.63
CA LEU A 155 -3.00 -10.26 12.77
C LEU A 155 -3.73 -10.51 14.10
N ALA A 156 -4.95 -10.00 14.26
CA ALA A 156 -5.79 -10.29 15.43
C ALA A 156 -5.97 -11.80 15.64
N GLY A 157 -6.19 -12.55 14.54
CA GLY A 157 -6.39 -14.00 14.58
C GLY A 157 -5.14 -14.80 15.01
N VAL A 158 -3.94 -14.29 14.73
CA VAL A 158 -2.69 -15.00 14.99
C VAL A 158 -1.85 -14.43 16.14
N ALA A 159 -2.17 -13.25 16.65
CA ALA A 159 -1.39 -12.55 17.68
C ALA A 159 -1.08 -13.40 18.91
N GLY A 160 -2.02 -14.27 19.32
CA GLY A 160 -1.84 -15.19 20.42
C GLY A 160 -0.78 -16.28 20.21
N THR A 161 -0.44 -16.57 18.95
CA THR A 161 0.50 -17.66 18.57
C THR A 161 1.90 -17.17 18.23
N LEU A 162 2.05 -15.86 17.94
CA LEU A 162 3.34 -15.26 17.60
C LEU A 162 4.30 -15.24 18.79
N ASP A 163 5.60 -15.36 18.54
CA ASP A 163 6.56 -15.06 19.60
C ASP A 163 6.61 -13.54 19.89
N PRO A 164 7.16 -13.09 21.03
CA PRO A 164 7.12 -11.68 21.40
C PRO A 164 7.83 -10.75 20.41
N ALA A 165 8.91 -11.19 19.77
CA ALA A 165 9.65 -10.37 18.81
C ALA A 165 8.89 -10.24 17.49
N GLN A 166 8.28 -11.32 17.02
CA GLN A 166 7.41 -11.31 15.85
C GLN A 166 6.20 -10.42 16.08
N LEU A 167 5.52 -10.55 17.23
CA LEU A 167 4.37 -9.69 17.55
C LEU A 167 4.77 -8.21 17.57
N SER A 168 5.92 -7.87 18.17
CA SER A 168 6.40 -6.49 18.19
C SER A 168 6.59 -5.91 16.79
N LEU A 169 7.22 -6.65 15.89
CA LEU A 169 7.44 -6.23 14.50
C LEU A 169 6.11 -6.02 13.74
N GLU A 170 5.16 -6.93 13.90
CA GLU A 170 3.84 -6.82 13.27
C GLU A 170 3.04 -5.63 13.83
N LEU A 171 3.07 -5.41 15.13
CA LEU A 171 2.42 -4.26 15.76
C LEU A 171 3.04 -2.93 15.30
N GLU A 172 4.38 -2.86 15.20
CA GLU A 172 5.07 -1.68 14.69
C GLU A 172 4.69 -1.38 13.23
N ALA A 173 4.61 -2.39 12.37
CA ALA A 173 4.17 -2.25 10.99
C ALA A 173 2.71 -1.76 10.93
N THR A 174 1.84 -2.33 11.75
CA THR A 174 0.44 -1.94 11.86
C THR A 174 0.29 -0.49 12.32
N VAL A 175 1.05 -0.08 13.34
CA VAL A 175 1.02 1.32 13.84
C VAL A 175 1.49 2.29 12.76
N ARG A 176 2.49 1.93 11.95
CA ARG A 176 2.90 2.76 10.81
C ARG A 176 1.77 2.91 9.78
N PHE A 177 1.15 1.82 9.36
CA PHE A 177 -0.01 1.87 8.47
C PHE A 177 -1.13 2.79 8.99
N LEU A 178 -1.49 2.64 10.27
CA LEU A 178 -2.52 3.49 10.87
C LEU A 178 -2.13 4.97 10.87
N ARG A 179 -0.89 5.29 11.24
CA ARG A 179 -0.39 6.66 11.36
C ARG A 179 -0.15 7.33 10.00
N ASP A 180 0.44 6.60 9.06
CA ASP A 180 0.97 7.18 7.83
C ASP A 180 0.00 7.06 6.65
N GLU A 181 -1.03 6.20 6.75
CA GLU A 181 -1.99 5.97 5.66
C GLU A 181 -3.45 6.19 6.13
N LEU A 182 -3.93 5.45 7.13
CA LEU A 182 -5.36 5.45 7.48
C LEU A 182 -5.81 6.75 8.16
N LEU A 183 -5.08 7.24 9.16
CA LEU A 183 -5.47 8.46 9.89
C LEU A 183 -5.37 9.73 9.03
N PRO A 184 -4.36 9.91 8.15
CA PRO A 184 -4.34 11.01 7.20
C PRO A 184 -5.54 10.99 6.25
N HIS A 185 -5.92 9.82 5.70
CA HIS A 185 -7.11 9.66 4.88
C HIS A 185 -8.38 10.13 5.62
N ALA A 186 -8.62 9.62 6.83
CA ALA A 186 -9.75 10.03 7.66
C ALA A 186 -9.77 11.56 7.93
N ALA A 187 -8.60 12.16 8.18
CA ALA A 187 -8.47 13.61 8.36
C ALA A 187 -8.78 14.40 7.08
N ALA A 188 -8.42 13.86 5.91
CA ALA A 188 -8.76 14.48 4.63
C ALA A 188 -10.27 14.48 4.37
N GLU A 189 -10.96 13.38 4.69
CA GLU A 189 -12.41 13.28 4.57
C GLU A 189 -13.15 14.26 5.49
N GLU A 190 -12.76 14.36 6.75
CA GLU A 190 -13.33 15.35 7.67
C GLU A 190 -13.16 16.77 7.18
N ARG A 191 -12.03 17.07 6.54
CA ARG A 191 -11.71 18.41 6.08
C ARG A 191 -12.35 18.75 4.75
N LEU A 192 -12.44 17.82 3.82
CA LEU A 192 -12.79 18.07 2.41
C LEU A 192 -14.15 17.48 2.03
N VAL A 193 -14.41 16.22 2.40
CA VAL A 193 -15.56 15.46 1.91
C VAL A 193 -16.81 15.75 2.72
N TYR A 194 -16.74 15.65 4.03
CA TYR A 194 -17.93 15.81 4.88
C TYR A 194 -18.53 17.22 4.79
N PRO A 195 -17.75 18.31 4.77
CA PRO A 195 -18.33 19.63 4.53
C PRO A 195 -19.01 19.76 3.16
N ALA A 196 -18.47 19.14 2.12
CA ALA A 196 -19.03 19.22 0.77
C ALA A 196 -20.41 18.54 0.66
N VAL A 197 -20.62 17.43 1.37
CA VAL A 197 -21.91 16.69 1.33
C VAL A 197 -22.88 17.07 2.45
N GLU A 198 -22.45 17.81 3.46
CA GLU A 198 -23.25 18.13 4.64
C GLU A 198 -24.61 18.75 4.30
N GLY A 199 -24.62 19.68 3.34
CA GLY A 199 -25.87 20.31 2.88
C GLY A 199 -26.87 19.32 2.27
N VAL A 200 -26.37 18.34 1.52
CA VAL A 200 -27.17 17.28 0.89
C VAL A 200 -27.71 16.32 1.95
N LEU A 201 -26.88 15.94 2.92
CA LEU A 201 -27.24 15.00 3.99
C LEU A 201 -28.27 15.60 4.95
N ARG A 202 -28.10 16.86 5.36
CA ARG A 202 -29.04 17.57 6.25
C ARG A 202 -30.44 17.73 5.64
N ALA A 203 -30.52 18.01 4.35
CA ALA A 203 -31.76 18.10 3.63
C ALA A 203 -32.60 16.79 3.68
N ARG A 204 -31.95 15.67 4.03
CA ARG A 204 -32.55 14.33 4.14
C ARG A 204 -32.68 13.80 5.57
N GLY A 205 -32.34 14.60 6.56
CA GLY A 205 -32.32 14.19 7.96
C GLY A 205 -31.07 13.45 8.40
N GLY A 206 -30.04 13.35 7.52
CA GLY A 206 -28.73 12.80 7.85
C GLY A 206 -27.71 13.89 8.19
N ALA A 207 -26.60 13.50 8.81
CA ALA A 207 -25.48 14.38 9.12
C ALA A 207 -24.18 13.57 9.17
N THR A 208 -23.03 14.23 8.91
CA THR A 208 -21.71 13.60 8.93
C THR A 208 -21.15 13.31 10.33
N ASN A 209 -21.83 13.75 11.38
CA ASN A 209 -21.38 13.60 12.77
C ASN A 209 -21.12 12.14 13.18
N SER A 210 -21.86 11.17 12.62
CA SER A 210 -21.66 9.75 12.92
C SER A 210 -20.33 9.25 12.35
N MET A 211 -19.91 9.74 11.18
CA MET A 211 -18.65 9.41 10.54
C MET A 211 -17.46 9.98 11.32
N ALA A 212 -17.53 11.27 11.69
CA ALA A 212 -16.54 11.88 12.58
C ALA A 212 -16.45 11.20 13.96
N LEU A 213 -17.54 10.55 14.44
CA LEU A 213 -17.49 9.74 15.65
C LEU A 213 -16.69 8.45 15.42
N ASP A 214 -16.88 7.80 14.27
CA ASP A 214 -16.10 6.61 13.92
C ASP A 214 -14.61 6.95 13.81
N HIS A 215 -14.23 8.06 13.17
CA HIS A 215 -12.83 8.51 13.11
C HIS A 215 -12.22 8.70 14.49
N ARG A 216 -12.91 9.39 15.41
CA ARG A 216 -12.42 9.52 16.79
C ARG A 216 -12.26 8.17 17.49
N ARG A 217 -13.11 7.20 17.18
CA ARG A 217 -12.99 5.85 17.74
C ARG A 217 -11.81 5.10 17.15
N ILE A 218 -11.59 5.21 15.85
CA ILE A 218 -10.42 4.64 15.14
C ILE A 218 -9.13 5.24 15.69
N GLU A 219 -9.06 6.57 15.84
CA GLU A 219 -7.90 7.27 16.40
C GLU A 219 -7.58 6.83 17.83
N ALA A 220 -8.60 6.72 18.67
CA ALA A 220 -8.43 6.24 20.04
C ALA A 220 -7.90 4.80 20.09
N LEU A 221 -8.43 3.89 19.28
CA LEU A 221 -7.97 2.50 19.20
C LEU A 221 -6.55 2.41 18.61
N ALA A 222 -6.22 3.24 17.62
CA ALA A 222 -4.88 3.32 17.04
C ALA A 222 -3.85 3.81 18.09
N THR A 223 -4.23 4.78 18.90
CA THR A 223 -3.41 5.29 20.02
C THR A 223 -3.18 4.20 21.06
N ASP A 224 -4.24 3.48 21.45
CA ASP A 224 -4.13 2.36 22.41
C ASP A 224 -3.22 1.26 21.86
N LEU A 225 -3.34 0.93 20.55
CA LEU A 225 -2.47 -0.04 19.90
C LEU A 225 -1.01 0.41 19.86
N ALA A 226 -0.76 1.70 19.58
CA ALA A 226 0.59 2.26 19.61
C ALA A 226 1.23 2.17 20.99
N HIS A 227 0.46 2.42 22.06
CA HIS A 227 0.93 2.23 23.43
C HIS A 227 1.24 0.76 23.72
N ALA A 228 0.39 -0.16 23.28
CA ALA A 228 0.61 -1.61 23.42
C ALA A 228 1.87 -2.06 22.67
N ALA A 229 2.09 -1.54 21.45
CA ALA A 229 3.27 -1.84 20.63
C ALA A 229 4.58 -1.35 21.27
N ALA A 230 4.54 -0.19 21.94
CA ALA A 230 5.70 0.39 22.62
C ALA A 230 6.07 -0.33 23.93
N ALA A 231 5.21 -1.18 24.46
CA ALA A 231 5.46 -1.94 25.68
C ALA A 231 6.48 -3.05 25.43
N ARG A 232 7.47 -3.21 26.33
CA ARG A 232 8.52 -4.23 26.23
C ARG A 232 7.99 -5.67 26.10
N ASN A 233 6.80 -5.94 26.68
CA ASN A 233 6.09 -7.21 26.59
C ASN A 233 4.63 -6.88 26.27
N ALA A 234 4.29 -6.72 24.99
CA ALA A 234 2.92 -6.51 24.57
C ALA A 234 2.04 -7.67 25.03
N ASP A 235 0.93 -7.36 25.70
CA ASP A 235 -0.08 -8.37 26.03
C ASP A 235 -0.77 -8.82 24.74
N ARG A 236 -0.57 -10.09 24.39
CA ARG A 236 -1.11 -10.70 23.17
C ARG A 236 -2.63 -10.64 23.10
N THR A 237 -3.29 -10.79 24.24
CA THR A 237 -4.76 -10.79 24.33
C THR A 237 -5.29 -9.38 24.10
N ASP A 238 -4.63 -8.39 24.71
CA ASP A 238 -5.02 -6.98 24.53
C ASP A 238 -4.72 -6.49 23.11
N ALA A 239 -3.55 -6.84 22.55
CA ALA A 239 -3.22 -6.56 21.17
C ALA A 239 -4.24 -7.17 20.19
N ALA A 240 -4.59 -8.45 20.35
CA ALA A 240 -5.59 -9.11 19.52
C ALA A 240 -6.97 -8.43 19.62
N ARG A 241 -7.38 -8.01 20.82
CA ARG A 241 -8.64 -7.29 21.06
C ARG A 241 -8.65 -5.92 20.36
N LEU A 242 -7.56 -5.16 20.43
CA LEU A 242 -7.45 -3.84 19.80
C LEU A 242 -7.46 -3.97 18.27
N LEU A 243 -6.70 -4.91 17.73
CA LEU A 243 -6.66 -5.20 16.30
C LEU A 243 -8.03 -5.63 15.75
N GLN A 244 -8.74 -6.51 16.48
CA GLN A 244 -10.10 -6.93 16.11
C GLN A 244 -11.08 -5.75 16.13
N ALA A 245 -10.99 -4.91 17.14
CA ALA A 245 -11.84 -3.72 17.24
C ALA A 245 -11.56 -2.72 16.11
N LEU A 246 -10.28 -2.46 15.79
CA LEU A 246 -9.89 -1.61 14.65
C LEU A 246 -10.42 -2.19 13.34
N SER A 247 -10.15 -3.46 13.05
CA SER A 247 -10.64 -4.11 11.83
C SER A 247 -12.15 -3.97 11.67
N ALA A 248 -12.93 -4.21 12.74
CA ALA A 248 -14.39 -4.14 12.69
C ALA A 248 -14.89 -2.71 12.48
N VAL A 249 -14.33 -1.72 13.21
CA VAL A 249 -14.79 -0.33 13.10
C VAL A 249 -14.42 0.26 11.75
N VAL A 250 -13.19 0.03 11.25
CA VAL A 250 -12.75 0.56 9.95
C VAL A 250 -13.54 -0.06 8.81
N SER A 251 -13.77 -1.38 8.82
CA SER A 251 -14.59 -2.04 7.78
C SER A 251 -16.01 -1.49 7.76
N LEU A 252 -16.65 -1.38 8.92
CA LEU A 252 -18.02 -0.82 9.00
C LEU A 252 -18.05 0.65 8.56
N HIS A 253 -17.02 1.41 8.85
CA HIS A 253 -16.91 2.81 8.46
C HIS A 253 -16.85 2.93 6.94
N PHE A 254 -15.95 2.18 6.27
CA PHE A 254 -15.85 2.15 4.81
C PHE A 254 -17.15 1.67 4.15
N ASP A 255 -17.81 0.63 4.69
CA ASP A 255 -19.09 0.17 4.18
C ASP A 255 -20.14 1.28 4.21
N LYS A 256 -20.22 2.05 5.30
CA LYS A 256 -21.16 3.19 5.41
C LYS A 256 -20.82 4.30 4.40
N GLU A 257 -19.55 4.57 4.18
CA GLU A 257 -19.15 5.57 3.19
C GLU A 257 -19.52 5.15 1.78
N GLU A 258 -19.18 3.93 1.40
CA GLU A 258 -19.50 3.40 0.08
C GLU A 258 -21.01 3.34 -0.20
N GLU A 259 -21.81 2.95 0.78
CA GLU A 259 -23.25 2.77 0.62
C GLU A 259 -24.04 4.07 0.78
N ASP A 260 -23.70 4.92 1.77
CA ASP A 260 -24.53 6.05 2.16
C ASP A 260 -23.97 7.42 1.76
N TYR A 261 -22.66 7.63 1.86
CA TYR A 261 -22.04 8.95 1.75
C TYR A 261 -21.49 9.26 0.35
N LEU A 262 -20.68 8.37 -0.22
CA LEU A 262 -20.08 8.59 -1.55
C LEU A 262 -21.14 8.79 -2.65
N PRO A 263 -22.29 8.09 -2.66
CA PRO A 263 -23.33 8.36 -3.64
C PRO A 263 -23.93 9.77 -3.58
N GLN A 264 -23.77 10.49 -2.45
CA GLN A 264 -24.26 11.85 -2.31
C GLN A 264 -23.34 12.87 -3.04
N LEU A 265 -22.05 12.55 -3.22
CA LEU A 265 -21.09 13.38 -3.97
C LEU A 265 -21.56 13.60 -5.41
N GLY A 266 -22.19 12.63 -6.04
CA GLY A 266 -22.77 12.76 -7.37
C GLY A 266 -23.89 13.81 -7.49
N ARG A 267 -24.39 14.35 -6.37
CA ARG A 267 -25.43 15.39 -6.32
C ARG A 267 -24.86 16.80 -6.18
N LEU A 268 -23.58 16.93 -5.96
CA LEU A 268 -22.88 18.21 -6.00
C LEU A 268 -22.93 18.79 -7.41
N GLY A 269 -22.94 20.10 -7.53
CA GLY A 269 -22.80 20.79 -8.81
C GLY A 269 -21.46 20.47 -9.49
N ALA A 270 -21.41 20.59 -10.81
CA ALA A 270 -20.19 20.27 -11.56
C ALA A 270 -18.95 21.05 -11.05
N ALA A 271 -19.12 22.35 -10.80
CA ALA A 271 -18.03 23.18 -10.27
C ALA A 271 -17.60 22.77 -8.85
N GLU A 272 -18.52 22.34 -7.99
CA GLU A 272 -18.21 21.86 -6.64
C GLU A 272 -17.45 20.54 -6.68
N ARG A 273 -17.83 19.63 -7.58
CA ARG A 273 -17.12 18.36 -7.79
C ARG A 273 -15.69 18.58 -8.29
N GLU A 274 -15.51 19.47 -9.27
CA GLU A 274 -14.19 19.81 -9.81
C GLU A 274 -13.26 20.37 -8.73
N VAL A 275 -13.77 21.28 -7.90
CA VAL A 275 -13.01 21.85 -6.77
C VAL A 275 -12.65 20.76 -5.75
N LEU A 276 -13.58 19.88 -5.43
CA LEU A 276 -13.34 18.79 -4.47
C LEU A 276 -12.31 17.79 -5.00
N VAL A 277 -12.40 17.39 -6.27
CA VAL A 277 -11.40 16.49 -6.90
C VAL A 277 -10.01 17.12 -6.88
N ALA A 278 -9.91 18.42 -7.21
CA ALA A 278 -8.65 19.14 -7.18
C ALA A 278 -8.06 19.20 -5.75
N ALA A 279 -8.91 19.41 -4.73
CA ALA A 279 -8.49 19.45 -3.34
C ALA A 279 -8.02 18.08 -2.81
N LEU A 280 -8.74 16.99 -3.14
CA LEU A 280 -8.36 15.62 -2.79
C LEU A 280 -7.01 15.25 -3.40
N ARG A 281 -6.82 15.49 -4.71
CA ARG A 281 -5.55 15.23 -5.39
C ARG A 281 -4.39 16.10 -4.88
N GLY A 282 -4.69 17.35 -4.46
CA GLY A 282 -3.70 18.25 -3.89
C GLY A 282 -3.24 17.83 -2.50
N HIS A 283 -4.12 17.17 -1.74
CA HIS A 283 -3.80 16.65 -0.41
C HIS A 283 -2.71 15.57 -0.47
N HIS A 284 -2.83 14.62 -1.39
CA HIS A 284 -1.83 13.56 -1.59
C HIS A 284 -0.45 14.08 -1.99
N LYS A 285 -0.38 15.18 -2.74
CA LYS A 285 0.91 15.77 -3.12
C LYS A 285 1.61 16.48 -1.98
N ALA A 286 0.87 16.98 -0.99
CA ALA A 286 1.44 17.71 0.13
C ALA A 286 1.95 16.80 1.27
N GLU A 287 1.52 15.54 1.31
CA GLU A 287 1.98 14.55 2.29
C GLU A 287 3.18 13.73 1.79
N GLY A 288 3.54 13.83 0.51
CA GLY A 288 4.69 13.17 -0.12
C GLY A 288 5.96 14.01 -0.23
N ASP A 289 5.90 15.30 0.17
CA ASP A 289 7.06 16.20 0.28
C ASP A 289 7.52 16.30 1.75
#